data_496ea686158a90fb62d733c3f58ea0df
#
_entry.id   496ea686158a90fb62d733c3f58ea0df
#
_cell.length_a   1.000
_cell.length_b   1.000
_cell.length_c   1.000
_cell.angle_alpha   90.00
_cell.angle_beta   90.00
_cell.angle_gamma   90.00
#
_symmetry.space_group_name_H-M   'P 1'
#
loop_
_entity.id
_entity.type
_entity.pdbx_description
1 polymer ?
#
loop_
_entity_poly.entity_id
_entity_poly.type
_entity_poly.pdbx_seq_one_letter_code
_entity_poly.pdbx_strand_id
1 'polypeptide(L)'
;RGGGIVMLVSGGEYVVLIDMASHLGKPLRVFSLDTGRLHAETYQFIDQVRKHYKIYIEICFPESNAVQELVTTKGFFSFYQDDHKECCGIRKVQPLRKKLATLDGWITGQRKDQSPGTRTEIPVIQHDVGFSGEGKQLIKYNPLANWSSADVWNYIRMMEIPYNPLHERGFTSIGCEPCTRPVLPNQHEREGRWWWEEATHKECGLHSGNLKK
;
A
#
# COMPACT_ATOMS: atom_id res chain seq x y z
N ARG A 1 -20.19 -0.27 -17.20
CA ARG A 1 -18.99 -1.15 -17.25
C ARG A 1 -17.79 -0.23 -17.26
N GLY A 2 -17.24 0.09 -16.09
CA GLY A 2 -16.20 1.10 -16.00
C GLY A 2 -14.86 0.44 -15.72
N GLY A 3 -14.21 -0.08 -16.75
CA GLY A 3 -12.78 -0.24 -16.75
C GLY A 3 -12.13 1.12 -16.49
N GLY A 4 -10.98 1.16 -15.85
CA GLY A 4 -10.29 2.41 -15.59
C GLY A 4 -9.08 2.18 -14.71
N ILE A 5 -8.23 3.19 -14.62
CA ILE A 5 -7.04 3.17 -13.77
C ILE A 5 -7.41 3.77 -12.43
N VAL A 6 -7.05 3.10 -11.35
CA VAL A 6 -7.33 3.53 -9.97
C VAL A 6 -6.06 3.52 -9.15
N MET A 7 -5.96 4.43 -8.20
CA MET A 7 -4.81 4.60 -7.33
C MET A 7 -5.10 4.03 -5.94
N LEU A 8 -4.16 3.26 -5.38
CA LEU A 8 -4.20 2.79 -3.99
C LEU A 8 -3.58 3.83 -3.05
N VAL A 9 -4.20 4.11 -1.91
CA VAL A 9 -3.67 5.02 -0.88
C VAL A 9 -3.23 4.23 0.35
N SER A 10 -1.94 4.31 0.73
CA SER A 10 -1.46 3.68 1.96
C SER A 10 -0.20 4.30 2.59
N GLY A 11 0.44 5.30 1.99
CA GLY A 11 1.68 5.91 2.51
C GLY A 11 2.03 7.23 1.81
N GLY A 12 3.21 7.79 2.13
CA GLY A 12 3.68 9.07 1.59
C GLY A 12 3.76 9.14 0.06
N GLU A 13 4.23 8.07 -0.58
CA GLU A 13 4.31 7.99 -2.04
C GLU A 13 2.95 8.15 -2.72
N TYR A 14 1.90 7.69 -2.07
CA TYR A 14 0.56 7.75 -2.67
C TYR A 14 -0.02 9.15 -2.69
N VAL A 15 0.29 9.98 -1.69
CA VAL A 15 -0.17 11.38 -1.73
C VAL A 15 0.57 12.18 -2.80
N VAL A 16 1.85 11.89 -3.05
CA VAL A 16 2.61 12.45 -4.19
C VAL A 16 1.91 12.12 -5.50
N LEU A 17 1.50 10.87 -5.70
CA LEU A 17 0.80 10.44 -6.91
C LEU A 17 -0.59 11.09 -7.04
N ILE A 18 -1.31 11.27 -5.93
CA ILE A 18 -2.61 11.98 -5.93
C ILE A 18 -2.40 13.44 -6.34
N ASP A 19 -1.39 14.10 -5.77
CA ASP A 19 -1.07 15.47 -6.10
C ASP A 19 -0.74 15.63 -7.58
N MET A 20 0.22 14.86 -8.09
CA MET A 20 0.57 14.87 -9.51
C MET A 20 -0.64 14.62 -10.41
N ALA A 21 -1.48 13.65 -10.06
CA ALA A 21 -2.64 13.32 -10.85
C ALA A 21 -3.74 14.39 -10.79
N SER A 22 -3.84 15.13 -9.68
CA SER A 22 -4.80 16.22 -9.53
C SER A 22 -4.54 17.36 -10.53
N HIS A 23 -3.29 17.58 -10.91
CA HIS A 23 -2.89 18.59 -11.91
C HIS A 23 -3.21 18.19 -13.36
N LEU A 24 -3.59 16.92 -13.61
CA LEU A 24 -3.92 16.48 -14.98
C LEU A 24 -5.31 16.88 -15.45
N GLY A 25 -6.13 17.47 -14.60
CA GLY A 25 -7.51 17.86 -14.93
C GLY A 25 -8.43 16.69 -15.29
N LYS A 26 -8.09 15.48 -14.88
CA LYS A 26 -8.87 14.26 -15.11
C LYS A 26 -9.52 13.80 -13.80
N PRO A 27 -10.72 13.18 -13.86
CA PRO A 27 -11.35 12.60 -12.67
C PRO A 27 -10.42 11.56 -12.03
N LEU A 28 -10.10 11.76 -10.74
CA LEU A 28 -9.31 10.81 -9.97
C LEU A 28 -10.21 9.74 -9.35
N ARG A 29 -9.84 8.49 -9.57
CA ARG A 29 -10.43 7.34 -8.88
C ARG A 29 -9.40 6.80 -7.91
N VAL A 30 -9.71 6.90 -6.63
CA VAL A 30 -8.79 6.53 -5.54
C VAL A 30 -9.48 5.55 -4.62
N PHE A 31 -8.75 4.55 -4.14
CA PHE A 31 -9.24 3.63 -3.12
C PHE A 31 -8.18 3.39 -2.04
N SER A 32 -8.63 2.99 -0.87
CA SER A 32 -7.78 2.57 0.24
C SER A 32 -8.25 1.23 0.78
N LEU A 33 -7.31 0.44 1.29
CA LEU A 33 -7.60 -0.81 1.99
C LEU A 33 -7.67 -0.51 3.49
N ASP A 34 -8.83 -0.65 4.09
CA ASP A 34 -8.94 -0.67 5.53
C ASP A 34 -8.92 -2.12 6.04
N THR A 35 -7.87 -2.45 6.74
CA THR A 35 -7.67 -3.79 7.31
C THR A 35 -8.43 -3.99 8.63
N GLY A 36 -9.09 -2.94 9.15
CA GLY A 36 -9.64 -2.87 10.48
C GLY A 36 -8.57 -2.77 11.58
N ARG A 37 -7.30 -2.48 11.20
CA ARG A 37 -6.15 -2.42 12.11
C ARG A 37 -5.15 -1.32 11.71
N LEU A 38 -5.62 -0.26 11.09
CA LEU A 38 -4.77 0.88 10.77
C LEU A 38 -4.55 1.74 12.03
N HIS A 39 -3.48 2.53 12.03
CA HIS A 39 -3.27 3.55 13.05
C HIS A 39 -4.36 4.63 12.98
N ALA A 40 -4.74 5.21 14.10
CA ALA A 40 -5.69 6.32 14.14
C ALA A 40 -5.25 7.50 13.25
N GLU A 41 -3.95 7.80 13.24
CA GLU A 41 -3.34 8.83 12.41
C GLU A 41 -3.51 8.53 10.90
N THR A 42 -3.53 7.27 10.52
CA THR A 42 -3.77 6.87 9.12
C THR A 42 -5.21 7.17 8.70
N TYR A 43 -6.20 6.91 9.55
CA TYR A 43 -7.59 7.29 9.28
C TYR A 43 -7.75 8.80 9.14
N GLN A 44 -7.14 9.57 10.07
CA GLN A 44 -7.14 11.03 10.03
C GLN A 44 -6.48 11.56 8.76
N PHE A 45 -5.37 10.95 8.35
CA PHE A 45 -4.65 11.31 7.14
C PHE A 45 -5.48 11.04 5.86
N ILE A 46 -6.14 9.89 5.76
CA ILE A 46 -7.05 9.59 4.64
C ILE A 46 -8.14 10.66 4.53
N ASP A 47 -8.71 11.07 5.65
CA ASP A 47 -9.75 12.11 5.71
C ASP A 47 -9.20 13.50 5.33
N GLN A 48 -7.98 13.81 5.76
CA GLN A 48 -7.26 15.03 5.38
C GLN A 48 -7.01 15.08 3.87
N VAL A 49 -6.50 14.00 3.26
CA VAL A 49 -6.26 13.89 1.81
C VAL A 49 -7.57 14.07 1.04
N ARG A 50 -8.63 13.40 1.48
CA ARG A 50 -9.96 13.53 0.87
C ARG A 50 -10.46 14.98 0.85
N LYS A 51 -10.30 15.70 1.95
CA LYS A 51 -10.70 17.10 2.08
C LYS A 51 -9.81 18.05 1.28
N HIS A 52 -8.49 17.84 1.33
CA HIS A 52 -7.50 18.68 0.66
C HIS A 52 -7.69 18.68 -0.86
N TYR A 53 -7.78 17.49 -1.46
CA TYR A 53 -7.95 17.34 -2.91
C TYR A 53 -9.42 17.35 -3.37
N LYS A 54 -10.38 17.40 -2.46
CA LYS A 54 -11.84 17.32 -2.74
C LYS A 54 -12.20 16.11 -3.59
N ILE A 55 -11.59 14.98 -3.30
CA ILE A 55 -11.78 13.72 -4.02
C ILE A 55 -12.59 12.71 -3.20
N TYR A 56 -13.20 11.75 -3.92
CA TYR A 56 -13.77 10.57 -3.30
C TYR A 56 -12.70 9.48 -3.17
N ILE A 57 -12.56 8.92 -1.98
CA ILE A 57 -11.69 7.77 -1.70
C ILE A 57 -12.60 6.60 -1.32
N GLU A 58 -12.60 5.57 -2.16
CA GLU A 58 -13.34 4.34 -1.87
C GLU A 58 -12.58 3.51 -0.83
N ILE A 59 -13.25 3.08 0.22
CA ILE A 59 -12.65 2.23 1.25
C ILE A 59 -13.06 0.77 1.00
N CYS A 60 -12.04 -0.08 0.84
CA CYS A 60 -12.23 -1.52 0.66
C CYS A 60 -11.94 -2.24 1.97
N PHE A 61 -12.94 -2.92 2.52
CA PHE A 61 -12.86 -3.68 3.76
C PHE A 61 -12.69 -5.17 3.50
N PRO A 62 -12.09 -5.92 4.43
CA PRO A 62 -12.09 -7.37 4.39
C PRO A 62 -13.50 -7.94 4.65
N GLU A 63 -13.75 -9.15 4.17
CA GLU A 63 -14.99 -9.85 4.45
C GLU A 63 -15.10 -10.18 5.96
N SER A 64 -16.19 -9.73 6.58
CA SER A 64 -16.37 -9.84 8.04
C SER A 64 -16.33 -11.27 8.56
N ASN A 65 -16.94 -12.22 7.85
CA ASN A 65 -16.94 -13.63 8.24
C ASN A 65 -15.54 -14.24 8.24
N ALA A 66 -14.72 -13.92 7.23
CA ALA A 66 -13.33 -14.41 7.15
C ALA A 66 -12.46 -13.84 8.29
N VAL A 67 -12.68 -12.56 8.64
CA VAL A 67 -11.99 -11.95 9.78
C VAL A 67 -12.45 -12.56 11.10
N GLN A 68 -13.75 -12.78 11.27
CA GLN A 68 -14.32 -13.40 12.46
C GLN A 68 -13.79 -14.82 12.65
N GLU A 69 -13.76 -15.63 11.60
CA GLU A 69 -13.23 -17.00 11.64
C GLU A 69 -11.74 -17.00 12.06
N LEU A 70 -10.91 -16.18 11.42
CA LEU A 70 -9.49 -16.06 11.77
C LEU A 70 -9.30 -15.71 13.26
N VAL A 71 -10.03 -14.70 13.73
CA VAL A 71 -9.88 -14.22 15.10
C VAL A 71 -10.43 -15.22 16.11
N THR A 72 -11.55 -15.87 15.82
CA THR A 72 -12.17 -16.86 16.73
C THR A 72 -11.31 -18.12 16.84
N THR A 73 -10.71 -18.57 15.73
CA THR A 73 -9.93 -19.82 15.71
C THR A 73 -8.49 -19.65 16.16
N LYS A 74 -7.84 -18.54 15.78
CA LYS A 74 -6.39 -18.32 15.99
C LYS A 74 -6.05 -17.14 16.91
N GLY A 75 -7.05 -16.34 17.29
CA GLY A 75 -6.85 -15.14 18.12
C GLY A 75 -6.45 -13.90 17.34
N PHE A 76 -6.40 -12.77 18.06
CA PHE A 76 -6.15 -11.44 17.46
C PHE A 76 -4.73 -11.23 16.95
N PHE A 77 -3.76 -12.02 17.40
CA PHE A 77 -2.32 -11.82 17.17
C PHE A 77 -1.62 -13.03 16.55
N SER A 78 -2.38 -13.92 15.89
CA SER A 78 -1.85 -15.12 15.23
C SER A 78 -0.72 -14.84 14.23
N PHE A 79 -0.72 -13.66 13.61
CA PHE A 79 0.32 -13.22 12.66
C PHE A 79 1.72 -13.07 13.28
N TYR A 80 1.85 -13.04 14.59
CA TYR A 80 3.16 -13.13 15.27
C TYR A 80 3.69 -14.57 15.36
N GLN A 81 2.81 -15.56 15.29
CA GLN A 81 3.13 -16.97 15.48
C GLN A 81 3.20 -17.73 14.15
N ASP A 82 2.23 -17.48 13.27
CA ASP A 82 2.00 -18.24 12.02
C ASP A 82 2.54 -17.54 10.76
N ASP A 83 3.35 -16.54 10.89
CA ASP A 83 3.66 -15.49 9.90
C ASP A 83 2.48 -14.55 9.59
N HIS A 84 2.79 -13.44 8.91
CA HIS A 84 1.76 -12.44 8.61
C HIS A 84 0.88 -12.76 7.39
N LYS A 85 1.21 -13.80 6.60
CA LYS A 85 0.63 -14.03 5.26
C LYS A 85 -0.86 -14.33 5.30
N GLU A 86 -1.31 -15.17 6.22
CA GLU A 86 -2.74 -15.50 6.35
C GLU A 86 -3.56 -14.25 6.72
N CYS A 87 -3.14 -13.53 7.75
CA CYS A 87 -3.81 -12.29 8.16
C CYS A 87 -3.82 -11.24 7.03
N CYS A 88 -2.69 -11.05 6.34
CA CYS A 88 -2.60 -10.16 5.18
C CYS A 88 -3.43 -10.68 4.00
N GLY A 89 -3.48 -11.98 3.79
CA GLY A 89 -4.33 -12.63 2.78
C GLY A 89 -5.79 -12.22 2.94
N ILE A 90 -6.33 -12.41 4.13
CA ILE A 90 -7.73 -12.09 4.45
C ILE A 90 -7.97 -10.58 4.45
N ARG A 91 -7.11 -9.80 5.13
CA ARG A 91 -7.38 -8.38 5.40
C ARG A 91 -6.95 -7.42 4.30
N LYS A 92 -6.08 -7.85 3.36
CA LYS A 92 -5.52 -6.99 2.31
C LYS A 92 -5.64 -7.59 0.92
N VAL A 93 -5.13 -8.82 0.74
CA VAL A 93 -5.02 -9.42 -0.60
C VAL A 93 -6.38 -9.71 -1.20
N GLN A 94 -7.30 -10.31 -0.43
CA GLN A 94 -8.66 -10.61 -0.89
C GLN A 94 -9.45 -9.34 -1.24
N PRO A 95 -9.54 -8.29 -0.40
CA PRO A 95 -10.20 -7.03 -0.77
C PRO A 95 -9.56 -6.37 -2.00
N LEU A 96 -8.22 -6.39 -2.10
CA LEU A 96 -7.52 -5.87 -3.27
C LEU A 96 -7.88 -6.65 -4.53
N ARG A 97 -7.85 -7.99 -4.48
CA ARG A 97 -8.22 -8.86 -5.61
C ARG A 97 -9.64 -8.57 -6.09
N LYS A 98 -10.59 -8.46 -5.16
CA LYS A 98 -11.99 -8.11 -5.46
C LYS A 98 -12.08 -6.75 -6.16
N LYS A 99 -11.32 -5.76 -5.69
CA LYS A 99 -11.27 -4.43 -6.32
C LYS A 99 -10.64 -4.48 -7.71
N LEU A 100 -9.46 -5.07 -7.84
CA LEU A 100 -8.71 -5.11 -9.10
C LEU A 100 -9.42 -5.92 -10.20
N ALA A 101 -10.25 -6.89 -9.85
CA ALA A 101 -11.05 -7.65 -10.82
C ALA A 101 -11.99 -6.76 -11.65
N THR A 102 -12.35 -5.58 -11.16
CA THR A 102 -13.21 -4.61 -11.85
C THR A 102 -12.46 -3.57 -12.69
N LEU A 103 -11.12 -3.60 -12.72
CA LEU A 103 -10.25 -2.55 -13.27
C LEU A 103 -9.38 -3.11 -14.42
N ASP A 104 -8.97 -2.22 -15.32
CA ASP A 104 -8.02 -2.54 -16.41
C ASP A 104 -6.57 -2.25 -15.98
N GLY A 105 -6.39 -1.40 -14.97
CA GLY A 105 -5.08 -1.07 -14.42
C GLY A 105 -5.15 -0.37 -13.07
N TRP A 106 -4.00 -0.31 -12.40
CA TRP A 106 -3.86 0.39 -11.13
C TRP A 106 -2.49 1.03 -10.96
N ILE A 107 -2.45 2.10 -10.20
CA ILE A 107 -1.23 2.86 -9.93
C ILE A 107 -0.76 2.57 -8.51
N THR A 108 0.52 2.32 -8.35
CA THR A 108 1.15 2.07 -7.05
C THR A 108 2.30 3.02 -6.78
N GLY A 109 2.57 3.29 -5.50
CA GLY A 109 3.72 4.08 -5.05
C GLY A 109 4.99 3.25 -4.83
N GLN A 110 5.16 2.12 -5.52
CA GLN A 110 6.36 1.32 -5.38
C GLN A 110 7.59 2.04 -5.93
N ARG A 111 8.70 1.95 -5.21
CA ARG A 111 10.02 2.45 -5.60
C ARG A 111 11.07 1.34 -5.50
N LYS A 112 12.09 1.37 -6.36
CA LYS A 112 13.17 0.37 -6.37
C LYS A 112 13.96 0.35 -5.07
N ASP A 113 14.19 1.52 -4.48
CA ASP A 113 14.97 1.66 -3.25
C ASP A 113 14.21 1.29 -1.96
N GLN A 114 12.88 1.10 -2.01
CA GLN A 114 12.09 0.77 -0.82
C GLN A 114 12.42 -0.59 -0.20
N SER A 115 12.88 -1.55 -0.99
CA SER A 115 13.14 -2.92 -0.50
C SER A 115 14.21 -3.60 -1.34
N PRO A 116 15.46 -3.63 -0.85
CA PRO A 116 16.53 -4.39 -1.50
C PRO A 116 16.13 -5.87 -1.63
N GLY A 117 16.23 -6.40 -2.84
CA GLY A 117 15.91 -7.80 -3.14
C GLY A 117 14.49 -8.05 -3.63
N THR A 118 13.46 -7.32 -3.18
CA THR A 118 12.08 -7.56 -3.66
C THR A 118 11.59 -6.51 -4.64
N ARG A 119 12.21 -5.31 -4.70
CA ARG A 119 11.74 -4.19 -5.54
C ARG A 119 12.79 -3.61 -6.48
N THR A 120 14.04 -4.06 -6.42
CA THR A 120 15.16 -3.53 -7.23
C THR A 120 14.89 -3.51 -8.74
N GLU A 121 14.11 -4.47 -9.22
CA GLU A 121 13.85 -4.67 -10.66
C GLU A 121 12.43 -4.24 -11.11
N ILE A 122 11.69 -3.52 -10.26
CA ILE A 122 10.33 -3.12 -10.65
C ILE A 122 10.35 -2.14 -11.83
N PRO A 123 9.63 -2.41 -12.92
CA PRO A 123 9.50 -1.49 -14.04
C PRO A 123 8.43 -0.42 -13.75
N VAL A 124 8.48 0.68 -14.50
CA VAL A 124 7.45 1.75 -14.44
C VAL A 124 6.07 1.21 -14.85
N ILE A 125 6.04 0.32 -15.82
CA ILE A 125 4.80 -0.33 -16.32
C ILE A 125 5.04 -1.83 -16.42
N GLN A 126 4.09 -2.62 -15.95
CA GLN A 126 4.15 -4.08 -16.03
C GLN A 126 2.76 -4.73 -16.09
N HIS A 127 2.69 -5.93 -16.63
CA HIS A 127 1.53 -6.80 -16.42
C HIS A 127 1.54 -7.30 -14.98
N ASP A 128 0.41 -7.16 -14.29
CA ASP A 128 0.27 -7.67 -12.93
C ASP A 128 -0.22 -9.12 -12.94
N VAL A 129 0.71 -10.04 -13.13
CA VAL A 129 0.39 -11.48 -13.18
C VAL A 129 -0.21 -12.03 -11.89
N GLY A 130 0.06 -11.38 -10.74
CA GLY A 130 -0.46 -11.79 -9.43
C GLY A 130 -1.97 -11.54 -9.25
N PHE A 131 -2.51 -10.58 -10.01
CA PHE A 131 -3.90 -10.17 -9.93
C PHE A 131 -4.66 -10.25 -11.27
N SER A 132 -4.01 -10.62 -12.35
CA SER A 132 -4.67 -10.94 -13.61
C SER A 132 -5.52 -12.21 -13.45
N GLY A 133 -6.73 -12.17 -13.99
CA GLY A 133 -7.63 -13.33 -14.07
C GLY A 133 -7.57 -14.02 -15.44
N GLU A 134 -8.29 -15.14 -15.60
CA GLU A 134 -8.43 -15.78 -16.90
C GLU A 134 -9.05 -14.81 -17.91
N GLY A 135 -8.35 -14.64 -19.04
CA GLY A 135 -8.79 -13.75 -20.13
C GLY A 135 -8.71 -12.26 -19.87
N LYS A 136 -8.20 -11.81 -18.70
CA LYS A 136 -8.04 -10.40 -18.38
C LYS A 136 -6.61 -10.09 -17.98
N GLN A 137 -5.99 -9.18 -18.73
CA GLN A 137 -4.68 -8.62 -18.38
C GLN A 137 -4.87 -7.34 -17.57
N LEU A 138 -4.30 -7.31 -16.38
CA LEU A 138 -4.26 -6.13 -15.52
C LEU A 138 -2.91 -5.44 -15.68
N ILE A 139 -2.93 -4.12 -15.93
CA ILE A 139 -1.71 -3.32 -16.01
C ILE A 139 -1.43 -2.65 -14.66
N LYS A 140 -0.19 -2.75 -14.22
CA LYS A 140 0.29 -2.06 -13.02
C LYS A 140 1.26 -0.97 -13.39
N TYR A 141 1.01 0.23 -12.90
CA TYR A 141 1.82 1.42 -13.14
C TYR A 141 2.54 1.79 -11.84
N ASN A 142 3.86 1.96 -11.91
CA ASN A 142 4.72 2.37 -10.80
C ASN A 142 5.44 3.68 -11.18
N PRO A 143 4.76 4.85 -11.23
CA PRO A 143 5.36 6.09 -11.76
C PRO A 143 6.59 6.53 -10.97
N LEU A 144 6.65 6.21 -9.68
CA LEU A 144 7.77 6.54 -8.79
C LEU A 144 8.87 5.47 -8.74
N ALA A 145 8.84 4.46 -9.62
CA ALA A 145 9.78 3.32 -9.56
C ALA A 145 11.26 3.73 -9.45
N ASN A 146 11.64 4.81 -10.13
CA ASN A 146 13.02 5.30 -10.16
C ASN A 146 13.29 6.47 -9.18
N TRP A 147 12.31 6.83 -8.33
CA TRP A 147 12.47 7.88 -7.33
C TRP A 147 13.12 7.33 -6.07
N SER A 148 14.01 8.12 -5.47
CA SER A 148 14.52 7.87 -4.12
C SER A 148 13.54 8.33 -3.06
N SER A 149 13.75 7.91 -1.81
CA SER A 149 13.03 8.46 -0.66
C SER A 149 13.22 9.97 -0.53
N ALA A 150 14.42 10.46 -0.83
CA ALA A 150 14.72 11.89 -0.82
C ALA A 150 13.89 12.66 -1.86
N ASP A 151 13.70 12.12 -3.07
CA ASP A 151 12.88 12.75 -4.11
C ASP A 151 11.43 12.88 -3.65
N VAL A 152 10.87 11.83 -3.04
CA VAL A 152 9.50 11.84 -2.49
C VAL A 152 9.35 12.93 -1.44
N TRP A 153 10.27 13.00 -0.48
CA TRP A 153 10.21 13.99 0.60
C TRP A 153 10.49 15.41 0.12
N ASN A 154 11.35 15.60 -0.87
CA ASN A 154 11.58 16.89 -1.51
C ASN A 154 10.30 17.38 -2.19
N TYR A 155 9.62 16.50 -2.93
CA TYR A 155 8.34 16.83 -3.56
C TYR A 155 7.27 17.21 -2.52
N ILE A 156 7.11 16.40 -1.45
CA ILE A 156 6.15 16.66 -0.38
C ILE A 156 6.38 18.05 0.23
N ARG A 157 7.63 18.42 0.54
CA ARG A 157 7.98 19.72 1.11
C ARG A 157 7.80 20.87 0.14
N MET A 158 8.23 20.69 -1.11
CA MET A 158 8.18 21.72 -2.15
C MET A 158 6.73 22.08 -2.52
N MET A 159 5.85 21.08 -2.57
CA MET A 159 4.44 21.25 -2.92
C MET A 159 3.54 21.44 -1.71
N GLU A 160 4.10 21.45 -0.50
CA GLU A 160 3.38 21.61 0.78
C GLU A 160 2.17 20.66 0.94
N ILE A 161 2.31 19.45 0.42
CA ILE A 161 1.22 18.46 0.44
C ILE A 161 1.12 17.75 1.79
N PRO A 162 -0.09 17.36 2.22
CA PRO A 162 -0.28 16.68 3.49
C PRO A 162 0.40 15.30 3.50
N TYR A 163 0.96 14.91 4.64
CA TYR A 163 1.52 13.58 4.86
C TYR A 163 1.11 13.03 6.23
N ASN A 164 1.25 11.72 6.40
CA ASN A 164 0.86 11.06 7.64
C ASN A 164 1.80 11.48 8.79
N PRO A 165 1.27 12.02 9.91
CA PRO A 165 2.09 12.51 11.03
C PRO A 165 2.93 11.43 11.71
N LEU A 166 2.66 10.15 11.48
CA LEU A 166 3.52 9.07 11.97
C LEU A 166 4.96 9.16 11.42
N HIS A 167 5.16 9.77 10.24
CA HIS A 167 6.49 9.96 9.69
C HIS A 167 7.38 10.83 10.60
N GLU A 168 6.82 11.83 11.28
CA GLU A 168 7.54 12.67 12.26
C GLU A 168 7.98 11.88 13.50
N ARG A 169 7.34 10.74 13.74
CA ARG A 169 7.64 9.82 14.85
C ARG A 169 8.54 8.66 14.44
N GLY A 170 9.20 8.75 13.27
CA GLY A 170 10.15 7.77 12.77
C GLY A 170 9.55 6.58 12.03
N PHE A 171 8.26 6.61 11.69
CA PHE A 171 7.65 5.57 10.87
C PHE A 171 7.92 5.85 9.39
N THR A 172 8.95 5.26 8.83
CA THR A 172 9.34 5.44 7.42
C THR A 172 8.45 4.67 6.46
N SER A 173 7.88 3.54 6.89
CA SER A 173 6.92 2.73 6.13
C SER A 173 5.74 2.36 7.01
N ILE A 174 4.53 2.80 6.65
CA ILE A 174 3.34 2.66 7.47
C ILE A 174 2.43 1.55 6.94
N GLY A 175 1.91 0.72 7.84
CA GLY A 175 0.92 -0.31 7.56
C GLY A 175 -0.05 -0.49 8.72
N CYS A 176 -0.48 -1.74 8.99
CA CYS A 176 -1.27 -2.02 10.18
C CYS A 176 -0.50 -1.68 11.45
N GLU A 177 -1.18 -1.12 12.45
CA GLU A 177 -0.59 -0.71 13.72
C GLU A 177 0.23 -1.83 14.38
N PRO A 178 -0.30 -3.05 14.59
CA PRO A 178 0.46 -4.10 15.26
C PRO A 178 1.62 -4.66 14.41
N CYS A 179 1.68 -4.32 13.13
CA CYS A 179 2.72 -4.81 12.20
C CYS A 179 3.72 -3.73 11.80
N THR A 180 3.72 -2.58 12.46
CA THR A 180 4.55 -1.44 12.10
C THR A 180 5.12 -0.76 13.34
N ARG A 181 6.42 -0.51 13.34
CA ARG A 181 7.11 0.28 14.36
C ARG A 181 8.00 1.34 13.72
N PRO A 182 8.41 2.39 14.45
CA PRO A 182 9.41 3.33 13.96
C PRO A 182 10.75 2.63 13.72
N VAL A 183 11.57 3.21 12.86
CA VAL A 183 12.92 2.73 12.57
C VAL A 183 13.97 3.71 13.10
N LEU A 184 15.16 3.21 13.39
CA LEU A 184 16.31 4.02 13.76
C LEU A 184 16.93 4.65 12.49
N PRO A 185 17.66 5.77 12.61
CA PRO A 185 18.22 6.48 11.45
C PRO A 185 19.13 5.64 10.53
N ASN A 186 19.74 4.57 11.06
CA ASN A 186 20.62 3.68 10.32
C ASN A 186 19.92 2.41 9.81
N GLN A 187 18.62 2.29 10.03
CA GLN A 187 17.84 1.16 9.57
C GLN A 187 17.24 1.44 8.19
N HIS A 188 17.01 0.36 7.43
CA HIS A 188 16.33 0.45 6.14
C HIS A 188 14.87 0.87 6.31
N GLU A 189 14.32 1.57 5.32
CA GLU A 189 12.95 2.13 5.35
C GLU A 189 11.88 1.12 5.79
N ARG A 190 11.98 -0.14 5.41
CA ARG A 190 11.00 -1.18 5.74
C ARG A 190 11.37 -2.06 6.94
N GLU A 191 12.45 -1.77 7.65
CA GLU A 191 12.86 -2.53 8.84
C GLU A 191 11.76 -2.54 9.93
N GLY A 192 10.99 -1.48 10.05
CA GLY A 192 9.86 -1.39 10.98
C GLY A 192 8.66 -2.26 10.63
N ARG A 193 8.60 -2.84 9.40
CA ARG A 193 7.50 -3.71 8.96
C ARG A 193 7.80 -5.14 9.33
N TRP A 194 6.82 -5.83 9.97
CA TRP A 194 6.98 -7.21 10.43
C TRP A 194 8.37 -7.43 11.05
N TRP A 195 8.71 -6.60 12.05
CA TRP A 195 10.07 -6.56 12.64
C TRP A 195 10.51 -7.88 13.28
N TRP A 196 9.60 -8.81 13.52
CA TRP A 196 9.85 -10.16 14.05
C TRP A 196 10.21 -11.17 12.97
N GLU A 197 10.13 -10.81 11.68
CA GLU A 197 10.46 -11.67 10.56
C GLU A 197 11.79 -11.28 9.93
N GLU A 198 12.42 -12.24 9.22
CA GLU A 198 13.64 -11.99 8.47
C GLU A 198 13.40 -11.01 7.30
N ALA A 199 14.40 -10.19 6.99
CA ALA A 199 14.31 -9.13 6.00
C ALA A 199 13.89 -9.64 4.60
N THR A 200 14.29 -10.85 4.23
CA THR A 200 13.98 -11.50 2.94
C THR A 200 12.51 -11.88 2.77
N HIS A 201 11.76 -11.99 3.86
CA HIS A 201 10.34 -12.38 3.86
C HIS A 201 9.36 -11.22 4.03
N LYS A 202 9.86 -9.99 4.22
CA LYS A 202 9.06 -8.79 4.51
C LYS A 202 8.32 -8.20 3.31
N GLU A 203 7.55 -9.00 2.59
CA GLU A 203 6.65 -8.47 1.54
C GLU A 203 5.23 -9.00 1.75
N CYS A 204 4.26 -8.09 1.78
CA CYS A 204 2.86 -8.50 1.80
C CYS A 204 2.42 -8.97 0.41
N GLY A 205 1.47 -9.90 0.35
CA GLY A 205 0.96 -10.45 -0.90
C GLY A 205 0.33 -9.44 -1.88
N LEU A 206 0.31 -8.13 -1.56
CA LEU A 206 -0.11 -7.07 -2.47
C LEU A 206 0.82 -6.95 -3.70
N HIS A 207 2.06 -7.42 -3.58
CA HIS A 207 3.07 -7.32 -4.64
C HIS A 207 3.79 -8.66 -4.85
N SER A 208 3.04 -9.75 -4.78
CA SER A 208 3.55 -11.12 -4.93
C SER A 208 4.33 -11.35 -6.23
N GLY A 209 4.02 -10.61 -7.29
CA GLY A 209 4.77 -10.64 -8.55
C GLY A 209 6.22 -10.13 -8.45
N ASN A 210 6.60 -9.47 -7.35
CA ASN A 210 7.99 -9.03 -7.11
C ASN A 210 8.84 -10.09 -6.40
N LEU A 211 8.22 -11.14 -5.85
CA LEU A 211 8.96 -12.24 -5.26
C LEU A 211 9.53 -13.10 -6.39
N LYS A 212 10.85 -13.20 -6.48
CA LYS A 212 11.51 -14.15 -7.38
C LYS A 212 11.05 -15.55 -6.99
N LYS A 213 10.60 -16.32 -7.98
CA LYS A 213 10.30 -17.75 -7.83
C LYS A 213 11.58 -18.54 -7.57
#